data_252bab2253638370e539c64fd2675747
#
_entry.id   252bab2253638370e539c64fd2675747
#
_cell.length_a   1.000
_cell.length_b   1.000
_cell.length_c   1.000
_cell.angle_alpha   90.00
_cell.angle_beta   90.00
_cell.angle_gamma   90.00
#
_symmetry.space_group_name_H-M   'P 1'
#
loop_
_entity.id
_entity.type
_entity.pdbx_description
1 polymer ?
#
loop_
_entity_poly.entity_id
_entity_poly.type
_entity_poly.pdbx_seq_one_letter_code
_entity_poly.pdbx_strand_id
1 'polypeptide(L)'
;MAVKTELPILDVTLRAKKHARTKVALAMAFIEKLKDLRFEDISIREICRDVELSEGTFFNYFDEKIDVVNYYLNLVDLKIIWKARRKGQGGDRLALIDRAFTGLVEMVISPNLVSEIITAMVRQKESPQKMAISPLEKRYAFEDCPGIENEPTIRLEDFFHTAIEAAVKNGELPGRQGVEDVVVSLKTILVGTLLAARRDKTNRDLNYHYRRQLELLWKGLGRKEL
;
A
#
# COMPACT_ATOMS: atom_id res chain seq x y z
N MET A 1 18.54 -16.22 -22.27
CA MET A 1 17.23 -16.66 -22.77
C MET A 1 16.25 -16.52 -21.60
N ALA A 2 15.42 -15.49 -21.60
CA ALA A 2 14.42 -15.25 -20.56
C ALA A 2 13.18 -16.07 -20.91
N VAL A 3 12.84 -17.02 -20.06
CA VAL A 3 11.58 -17.78 -20.15
C VAL A 3 10.46 -16.83 -19.76
N LYS A 4 9.71 -16.37 -20.76
CA LYS A 4 8.40 -15.76 -20.56
C LYS A 4 7.44 -16.83 -20.06
N THR A 5 7.24 -16.92 -18.77
CA THR A 5 6.15 -17.69 -18.20
C THR A 5 4.91 -16.80 -18.19
N GLU A 6 4.30 -16.59 -19.34
CA GLU A 6 2.93 -16.15 -19.43
C GLU A 6 2.06 -17.31 -18.95
N LEU A 7 1.56 -17.23 -17.71
CA LEU A 7 0.49 -18.11 -17.28
C LEU A 7 -0.71 -17.88 -18.20
N PRO A 8 -1.32 -18.92 -18.77
CA PRO A 8 -2.43 -18.77 -19.68
C PRO A 8 -3.66 -18.21 -18.93
N ILE A 9 -3.97 -16.93 -19.15
CA ILE A 9 -5.24 -16.29 -18.75
C ILE A 9 -6.42 -16.89 -19.56
N LEU A 10 -6.23 -18.03 -20.19
CA LEU A 10 -7.12 -18.58 -21.21
C LEU A 10 -8.38 -19.26 -20.67
N ASP A 11 -8.54 -19.38 -19.32
CA ASP A 11 -9.74 -20.06 -18.78
C ASP A 11 -10.39 -19.36 -17.58
N VAL A 12 -10.29 -18.01 -17.53
CA VAL A 12 -10.97 -17.25 -16.47
C VAL A 12 -12.42 -17.02 -16.86
N THR A 13 -13.34 -17.60 -16.09
CA THR A 13 -14.78 -17.50 -16.34
C THR A 13 -15.24 -16.03 -16.38
N LEU A 14 -16.25 -15.73 -17.19
CA LEU A 14 -16.88 -14.41 -17.26
C LEU A 14 -17.36 -13.94 -15.87
N ARG A 15 -17.84 -14.88 -15.05
CA ARG A 15 -18.25 -14.63 -13.66
C ARG A 15 -17.10 -14.12 -12.81
N ALA A 16 -15.91 -14.72 -12.88
CA ALA A 16 -14.74 -14.30 -12.13
C ALA A 16 -14.26 -12.90 -12.58
N LYS A 17 -14.27 -12.62 -13.89
CA LYS A 17 -13.95 -11.30 -14.44
C LYS A 17 -14.92 -10.24 -13.92
N LYS A 18 -16.22 -10.50 -13.97
CA LYS A 18 -17.25 -9.59 -13.47
C LYS A 18 -17.10 -9.35 -11.97
N HIS A 19 -16.88 -10.42 -11.20
CA HIS A 19 -16.68 -10.34 -9.74
C HIS A 19 -15.50 -9.42 -9.39
N ALA A 20 -14.32 -9.67 -9.96
CA ALA A 20 -13.12 -8.87 -9.68
C ALA A 20 -13.31 -7.41 -10.09
N ARG A 21 -13.85 -7.14 -11.28
CA ARG A 21 -14.12 -5.78 -11.77
C ARG A 21 -15.08 -5.03 -10.85
N THR A 22 -16.16 -5.68 -10.42
CA THR A 22 -17.15 -5.08 -9.52
C THR A 22 -16.56 -4.74 -8.16
N LYS A 23 -15.77 -5.66 -7.56
CA LYS A 23 -15.14 -5.41 -6.26
C LYS A 23 -14.19 -4.22 -6.30
N VAL A 24 -13.35 -4.15 -7.33
CA VAL A 24 -12.43 -3.01 -7.54
C VAL A 24 -13.21 -1.72 -7.77
N ALA A 25 -14.25 -1.72 -8.60
CA ALA A 25 -15.06 -0.54 -8.89
C ALA A 25 -15.72 0.02 -7.62
N LEU A 26 -16.32 -0.85 -6.78
CA LEU A 26 -16.89 -0.44 -5.49
C LEU A 26 -15.84 0.19 -4.56
N ALA A 27 -14.68 -0.43 -4.45
CA ALA A 27 -13.61 0.09 -3.61
C ALA A 27 -13.12 1.46 -4.11
N MET A 28 -12.88 1.61 -5.40
CA MET A 28 -12.40 2.87 -5.97
C MET A 28 -13.44 3.99 -5.86
N ALA A 29 -14.73 3.70 -6.07
CA ALA A 29 -15.81 4.67 -5.87
C ALA A 29 -15.89 5.14 -4.40
N PHE A 30 -15.72 4.22 -3.44
CA PHE A 30 -15.67 4.56 -2.01
C PHE A 30 -14.48 5.48 -1.68
N ILE A 31 -13.29 5.14 -2.16
CA ILE A 31 -12.07 5.93 -1.93
C ILE A 31 -12.15 7.30 -2.60
N GLU A 32 -12.81 7.40 -3.75
CA GLU A 32 -13.05 8.70 -4.40
C GLU A 32 -13.89 9.63 -3.51
N LYS A 33 -14.98 9.13 -2.93
CA LYS A 33 -15.78 9.89 -1.96
C LYS A 33 -14.99 10.27 -0.69
N LEU A 34 -14.09 9.39 -0.25
CA LEU A 34 -13.29 9.63 0.96
C LEU A 34 -12.27 10.76 0.80
N LYS A 35 -12.01 11.23 -0.42
CA LYS A 35 -11.19 12.41 -0.67
C LYS A 35 -11.84 13.70 -0.19
N ASP A 36 -13.18 13.74 -0.18
CA ASP A 36 -13.96 14.94 0.07
C ASP A 36 -14.87 14.83 1.31
N LEU A 37 -15.25 13.62 1.68
CA LEU A 37 -16.17 13.32 2.78
C LEU A 37 -15.45 12.63 3.94
N ARG A 38 -16.03 12.74 5.16
CA ARG A 38 -15.59 11.93 6.29
C ARG A 38 -16.04 10.48 6.10
N PHE A 39 -15.29 9.54 6.66
CA PHE A 39 -15.60 8.12 6.58
C PHE A 39 -17.03 7.78 7.04
N GLU A 40 -17.50 8.40 8.11
CA GLU A 40 -18.85 8.20 8.65
C GLU A 40 -19.93 8.66 7.69
N ASP A 41 -19.71 9.75 6.98
CA ASP A 41 -20.70 10.41 6.13
C ASP A 41 -20.87 9.72 4.76
N ILE A 42 -20.00 8.77 4.40
CA ILE A 42 -20.10 8.03 3.15
C ILE A 42 -21.31 7.09 3.19
N SER A 43 -22.21 7.25 2.22
CA SER A 43 -23.39 6.39 2.03
C SER A 43 -23.08 5.22 1.08
N ILE A 44 -23.26 3.98 1.56
CA ILE A 44 -23.17 2.78 0.73
C ILE A 44 -24.14 2.85 -0.46
N ARG A 45 -25.34 3.38 -0.22
CA ARG A 45 -26.37 3.55 -1.26
C ARG A 45 -25.88 4.45 -2.40
N GLU A 46 -25.18 5.55 -2.08
CA GLU A 46 -24.63 6.45 -3.09
C GLU A 46 -23.49 5.77 -3.86
N ILE A 47 -22.58 5.06 -3.16
CA ILE A 47 -21.53 4.29 -3.82
C ILE A 47 -22.12 3.28 -4.81
N CYS A 48 -23.13 2.53 -4.38
CA CYS A 48 -23.78 1.54 -5.25
C CYS A 48 -24.46 2.18 -6.45
N ARG A 49 -25.10 3.34 -6.27
CA ARG A 49 -25.69 4.09 -7.37
C ARG A 49 -24.65 4.57 -8.37
N ASP A 50 -23.50 5.07 -7.90
CA ASP A 50 -22.43 5.59 -8.76
C ASP A 50 -21.79 4.48 -9.63
N VAL A 51 -21.86 3.22 -9.18
CA VAL A 51 -21.37 2.04 -9.93
C VAL A 51 -22.49 1.17 -10.51
N GLU A 52 -23.74 1.67 -10.52
CA GLU A 52 -24.94 0.99 -11.08
C GLU A 52 -25.22 -0.39 -10.46
N LEU A 53 -25.09 -0.50 -9.14
CA LEU A 53 -25.30 -1.73 -8.38
C LEU A 53 -26.36 -1.56 -7.29
N SER A 54 -26.91 -2.68 -6.79
CA SER A 54 -27.75 -2.67 -5.59
C SER A 54 -26.93 -2.68 -4.30
N GLU A 55 -27.50 -2.14 -3.21
CA GLU A 55 -26.85 -2.18 -1.89
C GLU A 55 -26.55 -3.62 -1.43
N GLY A 56 -27.45 -4.57 -1.70
CA GLY A 56 -27.18 -5.99 -1.42
C GLY A 56 -25.96 -6.55 -2.17
N THR A 57 -25.61 -5.96 -3.31
CA THR A 57 -24.40 -6.34 -4.05
C THR A 57 -23.14 -5.89 -3.29
N PHE A 58 -23.14 -4.73 -2.64
CA PHE A 58 -22.01 -4.28 -1.84
C PHE A 58 -21.65 -5.29 -0.75
N PHE A 59 -22.63 -5.74 0.02
CA PHE A 59 -22.44 -6.69 1.13
C PHE A 59 -22.03 -8.11 0.67
N ASN A 60 -22.09 -8.42 -0.63
CA ASN A 60 -21.47 -9.64 -1.17
C ASN A 60 -19.94 -9.54 -1.34
N TYR A 61 -19.38 -8.33 -1.23
CA TYR A 61 -17.95 -8.05 -1.40
C TYR A 61 -17.26 -7.57 -0.13
N PHE A 62 -17.96 -6.81 0.68
CA PHE A 62 -17.46 -6.16 1.90
C PHE A 62 -18.53 -6.24 2.99
N ASP A 63 -18.18 -6.81 4.15
CA ASP A 63 -19.11 -6.95 5.26
C ASP A 63 -19.40 -5.58 5.90
N GLU A 64 -18.36 -4.72 5.98
CA GLU A 64 -18.45 -3.38 6.56
C GLU A 64 -17.72 -2.35 5.67
N LYS A 65 -18.01 -1.05 5.90
CA LYS A 65 -17.29 0.04 5.23
C LYS A 65 -15.77 -0.01 5.44
N ILE A 66 -15.33 -0.43 6.63
CA ILE A 66 -13.92 -0.49 6.96
C ILE A 66 -13.17 -1.54 6.14
N ASP A 67 -13.85 -2.59 5.69
CA ASP A 67 -13.26 -3.60 4.82
C ASP A 67 -12.83 -3.04 3.47
N VAL A 68 -13.57 -2.03 2.98
CA VAL A 68 -13.18 -1.31 1.75
C VAL A 68 -11.86 -0.57 1.96
N VAL A 69 -11.68 0.09 3.11
CA VAL A 69 -10.43 0.78 3.45
C VAL A 69 -9.29 -0.24 3.58
N ASN A 70 -9.52 -1.35 4.28
CA ASN A 70 -8.55 -2.43 4.42
C ASN A 70 -8.15 -3.03 3.07
N TYR A 71 -9.12 -3.28 2.20
CA TYR A 71 -8.89 -3.75 0.83
C TYR A 71 -8.06 -2.76 0.02
N TYR A 72 -8.40 -1.47 0.07
CA TYR A 72 -7.65 -0.42 -0.60
C TYR A 72 -6.20 -0.32 -0.09
N LEU A 73 -5.98 -0.40 1.23
CA LEU A 73 -4.63 -0.40 1.79
C LEU A 73 -3.79 -1.58 1.30
N ASN A 74 -4.40 -2.77 1.16
CA ASN A 74 -3.69 -3.92 0.57
C ASN A 74 -3.34 -3.68 -0.92
N LEU A 75 -4.18 -2.98 -1.68
CA LEU A 75 -3.87 -2.55 -3.05
C LEU A 75 -2.74 -1.51 -3.08
N VAL A 76 -2.74 -0.55 -2.16
CA VAL A 76 -1.66 0.45 -2.01
C VAL A 76 -0.33 -0.23 -1.70
N ASP A 77 -0.30 -1.12 -0.70
CA ASP A 77 0.88 -1.91 -0.34
C ASP A 77 1.43 -2.66 -1.57
N LEU A 78 0.55 -3.36 -2.30
CA LEU A 78 0.90 -4.08 -3.52
C LEU A 78 1.57 -3.17 -4.56
N LYS A 79 0.98 -2.02 -4.86
CA LYS A 79 1.52 -1.08 -5.87
C LYS A 79 2.86 -0.49 -5.45
N ILE A 80 3.02 -0.14 -4.16
CA ILE A 80 4.27 0.38 -3.61
C ILE A 80 5.38 -0.68 -3.74
N ILE A 81 5.12 -1.91 -3.33
CA ILE A 81 6.09 -3.01 -3.36
C ILE A 81 6.47 -3.35 -4.80
N TRP A 82 5.47 -3.42 -5.70
CA TRP A 82 5.72 -3.65 -7.12
C TRP A 82 6.64 -2.58 -7.73
N LYS A 83 6.38 -1.29 -7.44
CA LYS A 83 7.24 -0.18 -7.88
C LYS A 83 8.66 -0.27 -7.30
N ALA A 84 8.77 -0.56 -6.00
CA ALA A 84 10.06 -0.65 -5.32
C ALA A 84 10.95 -1.75 -5.91
N ARG A 85 10.36 -2.90 -6.28
CA ARG A 85 11.08 -4.03 -6.88
C ARG A 85 11.51 -3.79 -8.31
N ARG A 86 10.72 -3.08 -9.11
CA ARG A 86 11.01 -2.84 -10.54
C ARG A 86 12.10 -1.79 -10.80
N LYS A 87 12.20 -0.76 -9.96
CA LYS A 87 13.17 0.34 -10.14
C LYS A 87 14.62 -0.02 -9.75
N GLY A 88 14.93 -1.25 -9.35
CA GLY A 88 16.26 -1.62 -8.91
C GLY A 88 16.60 -3.08 -9.13
N GLN A 89 17.42 -3.35 -10.13
CA GLN A 89 18.22 -4.58 -10.23
C GLN A 89 19.59 -4.30 -9.57
N GLY A 90 19.67 -4.38 -8.23
CA GLY A 90 20.93 -4.16 -7.52
C GLY A 90 20.79 -4.33 -6.00
N GLY A 91 21.77 -4.94 -5.40
CA GLY A 91 21.80 -5.63 -4.13
C GLY A 91 21.46 -4.87 -2.82
N ASP A 92 21.36 -3.55 -2.79
CA ASP A 92 21.09 -2.80 -1.57
C ASP A 92 19.63 -2.95 -1.11
N ARG A 93 19.43 -3.63 0.02
CA ARG A 93 18.11 -3.92 0.61
C ARG A 93 17.48 -2.68 1.24
N LEU A 94 18.29 -1.79 1.80
CA LEU A 94 17.80 -0.52 2.34
C LEU A 94 17.30 0.40 1.23
N ALA A 95 17.92 0.38 0.05
CA ALA A 95 17.41 1.11 -1.11
C ALA A 95 16.03 0.61 -1.60
N LEU A 96 15.67 -0.66 -1.34
CA LEU A 96 14.30 -1.14 -1.57
C LEU A 96 13.30 -0.41 -0.69
N ILE A 97 13.65 -0.20 0.59
CA ILE A 97 12.81 0.53 1.54
C ILE A 97 12.69 2.00 1.13
N ASP A 98 13.81 2.65 0.78
CA ASP A 98 13.82 4.04 0.32
C ASP A 98 12.92 4.22 -0.92
N ARG A 99 12.95 3.25 -1.86
CA ARG A 99 12.05 3.24 -3.03
C ARG A 99 10.59 3.02 -2.68
N ALA A 100 10.30 2.21 -1.65
CA ALA A 100 8.92 2.00 -1.19
C ALA A 100 8.33 3.30 -0.63
N PHE A 101 9.10 4.06 0.15
CA PHE A 101 8.68 5.39 0.64
C PHE A 101 8.47 6.40 -0.50
N THR A 102 9.33 6.37 -1.52
CA THR A 102 9.12 7.19 -2.74
C THR A 102 7.82 6.78 -3.46
N GLY A 103 7.56 5.47 -3.58
CA GLY A 103 6.33 4.95 -4.16
C GLY A 103 5.07 5.34 -3.37
N LEU A 104 5.17 5.41 -2.05
CA LEU A 104 4.09 5.89 -1.19
C LEU A 104 3.72 7.34 -1.48
N VAL A 105 4.71 8.23 -1.64
CA VAL A 105 4.46 9.65 -1.96
C VAL A 105 3.64 9.80 -3.23
N GLU A 106 3.93 8.98 -4.24
CA GLU A 106 3.17 8.99 -5.52
C GLU A 106 1.72 8.50 -5.35
N MET A 107 1.41 7.77 -4.26
CA MET A 107 0.06 7.29 -3.93
C MET A 107 -0.73 8.27 -3.04
N VAL A 108 -0.07 9.24 -2.42
CA VAL A 108 -0.73 10.27 -1.60
C VAL A 108 -1.34 11.33 -2.51
N ILE A 109 -2.61 11.11 -2.88
CA ILE A 109 -3.33 11.98 -3.83
C ILE A 109 -4.03 13.14 -3.11
N SER A 110 -4.53 12.92 -1.88
CA SER A 110 -5.32 13.88 -1.13
C SER A 110 -4.97 13.87 0.35
N PRO A 111 -4.68 15.04 0.96
CA PRO A 111 -4.47 15.15 2.40
C PRO A 111 -5.69 14.71 3.22
N ASN A 112 -6.91 14.93 2.72
CA ASN A 112 -8.13 14.51 3.40
C ASN A 112 -8.23 12.98 3.41
N LEU A 113 -8.02 12.33 2.27
CA LEU A 113 -8.01 10.87 2.16
C LEU A 113 -7.08 10.23 3.20
N VAL A 114 -5.84 10.74 3.31
CA VAL A 114 -4.86 10.23 4.29
C VAL A 114 -5.38 10.37 5.72
N SER A 115 -5.97 11.52 6.06
CA SER A 115 -6.54 11.75 7.40
C SER A 115 -7.68 10.80 7.73
N GLU A 116 -8.59 10.63 6.79
CA GLU A 116 -9.76 9.77 6.98
C GLU A 116 -9.35 8.30 7.10
N ILE A 117 -8.39 7.84 6.30
CA ILE A 117 -7.82 6.49 6.42
C ILE A 117 -7.16 6.30 7.80
N ILE A 118 -6.30 7.22 8.24
CA ILE A 118 -5.64 7.12 9.55
C ILE A 118 -6.69 7.12 10.67
N THR A 119 -7.70 7.99 10.59
CA THR A 119 -8.77 8.07 11.58
C THR A 119 -9.58 6.76 11.64
N ALA A 120 -9.94 6.20 10.49
CA ALA A 120 -10.64 4.93 10.40
C ALA A 120 -9.81 3.78 11.00
N MET A 121 -8.51 3.72 10.69
CA MET A 121 -7.60 2.72 11.24
C MET A 121 -7.45 2.82 12.77
N VAL A 122 -7.33 4.03 13.33
CA VAL A 122 -7.19 4.23 14.79
C VAL A 122 -8.47 3.82 15.53
N ARG A 123 -9.63 3.98 14.92
CA ARG A 123 -10.92 3.57 15.49
C ARG A 123 -11.20 2.09 15.38
N GLN A 124 -10.49 1.39 14.51
CA GLN A 124 -10.63 -0.05 14.34
C GLN A 124 -10.08 -0.78 15.57
N LYS A 125 -10.87 -1.67 16.17
CA LYS A 125 -10.47 -2.43 17.37
C LYS A 125 -9.46 -3.54 17.05
N GLU A 126 -9.53 -4.09 15.86
CA GLU A 126 -8.68 -5.16 15.39
C GLU A 126 -7.69 -4.66 14.34
N SER A 127 -6.53 -5.29 14.27
CA SER A 127 -5.56 -4.99 13.21
C SER A 127 -6.16 -5.30 11.83
N PRO A 128 -5.88 -4.47 10.80
CA PRO A 128 -6.34 -4.73 9.44
C PRO A 128 -5.99 -6.14 8.99
N GLN A 129 -6.99 -6.93 8.62
CA GLN A 129 -6.76 -8.29 8.16
C GLN A 129 -6.10 -8.29 6.78
N LYS A 130 -5.21 -9.27 6.57
CA LYS A 130 -4.64 -9.51 5.25
C LYS A 130 -5.74 -10.06 4.34
N MET A 131 -6.16 -9.24 3.38
CA MET A 131 -7.16 -9.63 2.41
C MET A 131 -6.48 -10.24 1.17
N ALA A 132 -6.98 -11.39 0.74
CA ALA A 132 -6.53 -11.97 -0.52
C ALA A 132 -7.02 -11.09 -1.69
N ILE A 133 -6.10 -10.75 -2.59
CA ILE A 133 -6.39 -10.01 -3.82
C ILE A 133 -6.06 -10.94 -4.98
N SER A 134 -7.07 -11.26 -5.78
CA SER A 134 -6.90 -12.14 -6.94
C SER A 134 -6.06 -11.46 -8.04
N PRO A 135 -5.41 -12.22 -8.93
CA PRO A 135 -4.68 -11.66 -10.07
C PRO A 135 -5.53 -10.73 -10.94
N LEU A 136 -6.82 -11.04 -11.10
CA LEU A 136 -7.76 -10.19 -11.86
C LEU A 136 -8.03 -8.86 -11.15
N GLU A 137 -8.23 -8.87 -9.84
CA GLU A 137 -8.43 -7.65 -9.06
C GLU A 137 -7.20 -6.73 -9.15
N LYS A 138 -5.99 -7.30 -9.04
CA LYS A 138 -4.73 -6.54 -9.21
C LYS A 138 -4.65 -5.88 -10.58
N ARG A 139 -4.99 -6.61 -11.63
CA ARG A 139 -4.98 -6.11 -13.00
C ARG A 139 -6.02 -5.02 -13.24
N TYR A 140 -7.25 -5.18 -12.71
CA TYR A 140 -8.28 -4.14 -12.83
C TYR A 140 -8.00 -2.91 -11.98
N ALA A 141 -7.34 -3.07 -10.83
CA ALA A 141 -6.97 -1.94 -10.00
C ALA A 141 -5.82 -1.12 -10.59
N PHE A 142 -4.92 -1.75 -11.39
CA PHE A 142 -3.69 -1.14 -11.88
C PHE A 142 -3.40 -1.54 -13.32
N GLU A 143 -4.21 -1.06 -14.26
CA GLU A 143 -4.07 -1.34 -15.69
C GLU A 143 -2.74 -0.81 -16.28
N ASP A 144 -2.20 0.25 -15.66
CA ASP A 144 -0.91 0.88 -15.99
C ASP A 144 0.33 0.11 -15.46
N CYS A 145 0.13 -0.99 -14.74
CA CYS A 145 1.19 -1.73 -14.05
C CYS A 145 1.37 -3.15 -14.61
N PRO A 146 2.03 -3.35 -15.76
CA PRO A 146 2.16 -4.67 -16.38
C PRO A 146 2.91 -5.65 -15.48
N GLY A 147 2.32 -6.84 -15.27
CA GLY A 147 2.87 -7.91 -14.43
C GLY A 147 2.54 -7.79 -12.94
N ILE A 148 1.76 -6.78 -12.52
CA ILE A 148 1.34 -6.63 -11.11
C ILE A 148 0.43 -7.78 -10.65
N GLU A 149 -0.28 -8.42 -11.59
CA GLU A 149 -1.09 -9.60 -11.32
C GLU A 149 -0.30 -10.79 -10.75
N ASN A 150 1.00 -10.85 -11.05
CA ASN A 150 1.91 -11.90 -10.59
C ASN A 150 2.61 -11.54 -9.27
N GLU A 151 2.50 -10.29 -8.80
CA GLU A 151 3.12 -9.86 -7.54
C GLU A 151 2.39 -10.50 -6.35
N PRO A 152 3.10 -11.07 -5.35
CA PRO A 152 2.46 -11.59 -4.16
C PRO A 152 1.78 -10.46 -3.36
N THR A 153 0.59 -10.75 -2.83
CA THR A 153 -0.08 -9.83 -1.90
C THR A 153 0.54 -10.00 -0.52
N ILE A 154 1.39 -9.05 -0.13
CA ILE A 154 2.00 -8.97 1.19
C ILE A 154 1.77 -7.57 1.75
N ARG A 155 1.76 -7.43 3.06
CA ARG A 155 1.68 -6.13 3.74
C ARG A 155 3.02 -5.42 3.64
N LEU A 156 2.99 -4.10 3.65
CA LEU A 156 4.21 -3.28 3.64
C LEU A 156 5.10 -3.59 4.87
N GLU A 157 4.49 -3.95 5.99
CA GLU A 157 5.17 -4.40 7.21
C GLU A 157 5.99 -5.67 6.98
N ASP A 158 5.39 -6.72 6.37
CA ASP A 158 6.07 -7.97 6.02
C ASP A 158 7.22 -7.73 5.03
N PHE A 159 7.00 -6.79 4.09
CA PHE A 159 8.03 -6.37 3.14
C PHE A 159 9.21 -5.70 3.84
N PHE A 160 8.97 -4.78 4.78
CA PHE A 160 10.02 -4.14 5.57
C PHE A 160 10.78 -5.16 6.41
N HIS A 161 10.07 -6.06 7.08
CA HIS A 161 10.68 -7.13 7.89
C HIS A 161 11.67 -7.95 7.04
N THR A 162 11.21 -8.46 5.91
CA THR A 162 12.05 -9.24 4.97
C THR A 162 13.25 -8.43 4.45
N ALA A 163 13.06 -7.15 4.15
CA ALA A 163 14.14 -6.29 3.65
C ALA A 163 15.19 -6.01 4.73
N ILE A 164 14.79 -5.75 5.99
CA ILE A 164 15.71 -5.51 7.11
C ILE A 164 16.48 -6.77 7.48
N GLU A 165 15.83 -7.94 7.56
CA GLU A 165 16.53 -9.22 7.78
C GLU A 165 17.62 -9.45 6.71
N ALA A 166 17.28 -9.21 5.45
CA ALA A 166 18.22 -9.35 4.36
C ALA A 166 19.36 -8.32 4.42
N ALA A 167 19.07 -7.07 4.82
CA ALA A 167 20.08 -6.02 5.00
C ALA A 167 21.09 -6.37 6.11
N VAL A 168 20.62 -6.91 7.24
CA VAL A 168 21.49 -7.41 8.32
C VAL A 168 22.35 -8.58 7.82
N LYS A 169 21.74 -9.56 7.15
CA LYS A 169 22.45 -10.71 6.59
C LYS A 169 23.52 -10.33 5.59
N ASN A 170 23.26 -9.31 4.78
CA ASN A 170 24.19 -8.80 3.77
C ASN A 170 25.24 -7.83 4.34
N GLY A 171 25.16 -7.50 5.64
CA GLY A 171 26.09 -6.59 6.30
C GLY A 171 25.87 -5.10 6.00
N GLU A 172 24.73 -4.72 5.41
CA GLU A 172 24.32 -3.33 5.19
C GLU A 172 24.00 -2.63 6.53
N LEU A 173 23.50 -3.40 7.52
CA LEU A 173 23.27 -2.98 8.90
C LEU A 173 24.04 -3.87 9.86
N PRO A 174 24.54 -3.31 10.99
CA PRO A 174 25.34 -4.09 11.95
C PRO A 174 24.56 -5.14 12.78
N GLY A 175 23.23 -5.20 12.66
CA GLY A 175 22.37 -6.19 13.35
C GLY A 175 22.32 -6.07 14.86
N ARG A 176 22.72 -4.92 15.43
CA ARG A 176 22.70 -4.70 16.89
C ARG A 176 21.31 -4.44 17.45
N GLN A 177 20.42 -3.91 16.63
CA GLN A 177 19.02 -3.65 16.94
C GLN A 177 18.18 -4.83 16.47
N GLY A 178 17.08 -5.12 17.16
CA GLY A 178 16.11 -6.12 16.73
C GLY A 178 15.44 -5.70 15.40
N VAL A 179 15.21 -6.64 14.51
CA VAL A 179 14.52 -6.40 13.23
C VAL A 179 13.17 -5.72 13.49
N GLU A 180 12.44 -6.19 14.49
CA GLU A 180 11.13 -5.67 14.88
C GLU A 180 11.18 -4.18 15.27
N ASP A 181 12.18 -3.77 16.06
CA ASP A 181 12.35 -2.37 16.47
C ASP A 181 12.57 -1.44 15.26
N VAL A 182 13.32 -1.91 14.27
CA VAL A 182 13.55 -1.16 13.02
C VAL A 182 12.25 -1.09 12.20
N VAL A 183 11.48 -2.17 12.11
CA VAL A 183 10.18 -2.19 11.41
C VAL A 183 9.19 -1.27 12.08
N VAL A 184 9.11 -1.27 13.42
CA VAL A 184 8.27 -0.32 14.18
C VAL A 184 8.70 1.12 13.90
N SER A 185 10.01 1.41 13.85
CA SER A 185 10.52 2.73 13.50
C SER A 185 10.10 3.15 12.09
N LEU A 186 10.19 2.26 11.09
CA LEU A 186 9.73 2.51 9.72
C LEU A 186 8.22 2.80 9.65
N LYS A 187 7.40 2.04 10.37
CA LYS A 187 5.95 2.27 10.47
C LYS A 187 5.64 3.63 11.11
N THR A 188 6.39 4.00 12.15
CA THR A 188 6.27 5.31 12.81
C THR A 188 6.65 6.44 11.86
N ILE A 189 7.76 6.31 11.12
CA ILE A 189 8.15 7.28 10.09
C ILE A 189 7.08 7.39 9.03
N LEU A 190 6.52 6.26 8.57
CA LEU A 190 5.48 6.24 7.52
C LEU A 190 4.27 7.08 7.92
N VAL A 191 3.68 6.84 9.07
CA VAL A 191 2.48 7.55 9.53
C VAL A 191 2.81 8.94 10.09
N GLY A 192 3.84 9.03 10.92
CA GLY A 192 4.23 10.28 11.59
C GLY A 192 4.65 11.37 10.60
N THR A 193 5.36 11.01 9.54
CA THR A 193 5.78 11.97 8.50
C THR A 193 4.59 12.52 7.72
N LEU A 194 3.58 11.70 7.41
CA LEU A 194 2.33 12.17 6.78
C LEU A 194 1.64 13.25 7.62
N LEU A 195 1.58 13.03 8.93
CA LEU A 195 0.96 13.99 9.86
C LEU A 195 1.80 15.25 10.06
N ALA A 196 3.13 15.10 10.16
CA ALA A 196 4.05 16.22 10.35
C ALA A 196 4.11 17.13 9.11
N ALA A 197 4.19 16.56 7.92
CA ALA A 197 4.25 17.30 6.66
C ALA A 197 3.03 18.19 6.42
N ARG A 198 1.84 17.79 6.90
CA ARG A 198 0.62 18.64 6.83
C ARG A 198 0.73 19.95 7.60
N ARG A 199 1.59 20.01 8.62
CA ARG A 199 1.79 21.18 9.49
C ARG A 199 3.06 21.95 9.14
N ASP A 200 3.85 21.44 8.19
CA ASP A 200 5.10 22.11 7.79
C ASP A 200 4.79 23.37 6.97
N LYS A 201 5.22 24.52 7.51
CA LYS A 201 5.10 25.83 6.86
C LYS A 201 6.24 26.11 5.88
N THR A 202 7.24 25.22 5.78
CA THR A 202 8.43 25.43 4.94
C THR A 202 8.22 25.10 3.47
N ASN A 203 7.03 24.65 3.10
CA ASN A 203 6.63 24.26 1.72
C ASN A 203 7.53 23.16 1.11
N ARG A 204 8.13 22.32 1.95
CA ARG A 204 8.88 21.15 1.52
C ARG A 204 7.93 20.01 1.15
N ASP A 205 8.26 19.30 0.09
CA ASP A 205 7.44 18.16 -0.33
C ASP A 205 7.56 16.96 0.64
N LEU A 206 6.59 16.08 0.56
CA LEU A 206 6.52 14.89 1.41
C LEU A 206 7.73 13.96 1.17
N ASN A 207 8.27 13.93 -0.04
CA ASN A 207 9.45 13.12 -0.39
C ASN A 207 10.70 13.61 0.35
N TYR A 208 10.88 14.93 0.46
CA TYR A 208 11.96 15.51 1.27
C TYR A 208 11.87 15.04 2.73
N HIS A 209 10.66 15.08 3.32
CA HIS A 209 10.48 14.68 4.71
C HIS A 209 10.81 13.20 4.93
N TYR A 210 10.29 12.30 4.07
CA TYR A 210 10.63 10.87 4.18
C TYR A 210 12.11 10.60 4.02
N ARG A 211 12.74 11.15 3.00
CA ARG A 211 14.18 10.97 2.77
C ARG A 211 14.99 11.41 3.97
N ARG A 212 14.65 12.54 4.58
CA ARG A 212 15.37 13.05 5.76
C ARG A 212 15.19 12.15 6.98
N GLN A 213 13.98 11.64 7.23
CA GLN A 213 13.74 10.73 8.36
C GLN A 213 14.46 9.38 8.15
N LEU A 214 14.43 8.83 6.96
CA LEU A 214 15.15 7.59 6.65
C LEU A 214 16.66 7.77 6.76
N GLU A 215 17.21 8.88 6.28
CA GLU A 215 18.63 9.20 6.42
C GLU A 215 19.07 9.23 7.90
N LEU A 216 18.26 9.86 8.77
CA LEU A 216 18.54 9.92 10.21
C LEU A 216 18.45 8.52 10.83
N LEU A 217 17.46 7.70 10.44
CA LEU A 217 17.33 6.32 10.91
C LEU A 217 18.54 5.49 10.49
N TRP A 218 18.92 5.52 9.21
CA TRP A 218 20.04 4.73 8.69
C TRP A 218 21.37 5.14 9.32
N LYS A 219 21.62 6.43 9.52
CA LYS A 219 22.80 6.92 10.24
C LYS A 219 22.81 6.45 11.69
N GLY A 220 21.68 6.53 12.39
CA GLY A 220 21.54 6.06 13.77
C GLY A 220 21.77 4.55 13.92
N LEU A 221 21.37 3.75 12.91
CA LEU A 221 21.58 2.31 12.88
C LEU A 221 23.00 1.91 12.42
N GLY A 222 23.82 2.86 11.95
CA GLY A 222 25.18 2.59 11.48
C GLY A 222 25.23 1.91 10.12
N ARG A 223 24.34 2.31 9.19
CA ARG A 223 24.40 1.88 7.77
C ARG A 223 25.82 2.04 7.25
N LYS A 224 26.37 1.00 6.68
CA LYS A 224 27.64 1.05 5.96
C LYS A 224 27.39 1.63 4.57
N GLU A 225 28.22 2.58 4.17
CA GLU A 225 28.32 3.00 2.78
C GLU A 225 28.97 1.84 1.99
N LEU A 226 28.24 1.33 0.98
CA LEU A 226 28.72 0.29 0.05
C LEU A 226 29.54 0.91 -1.07
#